data_591f9912a5b0d3104abed5f2ded5a8ae
#
_entry.id   591f9912a5b0d3104abed5f2ded5a8ae
#
_cell.length_a   1.000
_cell.length_b   1.000
_cell.length_c   1.000
_cell.angle_alpha   90.00
_cell.angle_beta   90.00
_cell.angle_gamma   90.00
#
_symmetry.space_group_name_H-M   'P 1'
#
loop_
_entity.id
_entity.type
_entity.pdbx_description
1 polymer ?
#
loop_
_entity_poly.entity_id
_entity_poly.type
_entity_poly.pdbx_seq_one_letter_code
_entity_poly.pdbx_strand_id
1 'polypeptide(L)'
;IYSNLGQSTFYGGDYMVLAGGDDLEFYGGSTGRISNTGLICNNTTTSDAAVTNLWLNLYNGIERANMFLEQIDNVPGMSDKSRLQYKSEARFLRAFYYFTLVQCWGDVPFKTESTYSSGTVTNKDIARTDKNVIYKFIVKEMEEAADEETGGLLSARELSYKPGRISKSTAWGMLARVYLFWAGEHKRD
;
A
#
# COMPACT_ATOMS: atom_id res chain seq x y z
N ILE A 1 -1.69 7.15 8.60
CA ILE A 1 -1.43 6.09 7.62
C ILE A 1 -2.76 5.47 7.18
N TYR A 2 -3.58 4.90 8.08
CA TYR A 2 -4.88 4.28 7.75
C TYR A 2 -5.84 5.17 6.96
N SER A 3 -5.86 6.47 7.22
CA SER A 3 -6.76 7.41 6.53
C SER A 3 -6.59 7.44 5.01
N ASN A 4 -5.43 7.05 4.49
CA ASN A 4 -5.19 6.97 3.06
C ASN A 4 -6.01 5.86 2.39
N LEU A 5 -6.30 4.76 3.12
CA LEU A 5 -7.11 3.67 2.59
C LEU A 5 -8.54 4.11 2.26
N GLY A 6 -9.14 4.93 3.10
CA GLY A 6 -10.53 5.39 2.94
C GLY A 6 -10.71 6.62 2.04
N GLN A 7 -9.65 7.13 1.41
CA GLN A 7 -9.78 8.26 0.48
C GLN A 7 -10.57 7.87 -0.77
N SER A 8 -11.31 8.83 -1.34
CA SER A 8 -12.05 8.63 -2.59
C SER A 8 -11.17 8.19 -3.75
N THR A 9 -9.91 8.56 -3.72
CA THR A 9 -8.89 8.19 -4.71
C THR A 9 -8.35 6.77 -4.53
N PHE A 10 -8.79 6.03 -3.50
CA PHE A 10 -8.38 4.66 -3.24
C PHE A 10 -9.62 3.78 -2.96
N TYR A 11 -9.66 3.03 -1.85
CA TYR A 11 -10.80 2.15 -1.52
C TYR A 11 -12.11 2.90 -1.26
N GLY A 12 -12.08 4.20 -1.02
CA GLY A 12 -13.28 5.02 -0.91
C GLY A 12 -13.99 5.32 -2.24
N GLY A 13 -13.37 4.99 -3.38
CA GLY A 13 -13.95 5.31 -4.69
C GLY A 13 -13.15 4.79 -5.88
N ASP A 14 -12.28 5.61 -6.44
CA ASP A 14 -11.68 5.41 -7.77
C ASP A 14 -10.97 4.06 -7.96
N TYR A 15 -10.24 3.57 -6.97
CA TYR A 15 -9.56 2.27 -7.07
C TYR A 15 -10.53 1.09 -7.15
N MET A 16 -11.69 1.19 -6.50
CA MET A 16 -12.71 0.15 -6.55
C MET A 16 -13.38 0.05 -7.94
N VAL A 17 -13.33 1.12 -8.70
CA VAL A 17 -13.82 1.16 -10.07
C VAL A 17 -12.97 0.27 -10.98
N LEU A 18 -11.68 0.10 -10.71
CA LEU A 18 -10.81 -0.84 -11.43
C LEU A 18 -11.27 -2.29 -11.29
N ALA A 19 -11.94 -2.63 -10.21
CA ALA A 19 -12.46 -3.98 -9.99
C ALA A 19 -13.63 -4.34 -10.93
N GLY A 20 -14.29 -3.35 -11.54
CA GLY A 20 -15.35 -3.53 -12.55
C GLY A 20 -14.83 -3.47 -13.99
N GLY A 21 -13.53 -3.35 -14.19
CA GLY A 21 -12.90 -3.26 -15.52
C GLY A 21 -12.32 -4.59 -15.96
N ASP A 22 -13.15 -5.62 -16.11
CA ASP A 22 -12.73 -6.87 -16.72
C ASP A 22 -13.29 -7.02 -18.15
N ASP A 23 -12.95 -8.11 -18.84
CA ASP A 23 -13.40 -8.40 -20.19
C ASP A 23 -14.85 -8.95 -20.27
N LEU A 24 -15.48 -9.18 -19.14
CA LEU A 24 -16.83 -9.71 -19.01
C LEU A 24 -17.85 -8.65 -18.58
N GLU A 25 -17.41 -7.57 -17.93
CA GLU A 25 -18.28 -6.52 -17.42
C GLU A 25 -18.08 -5.20 -18.15
N PHE A 26 -19.17 -4.68 -18.71
CA PHE A 26 -19.21 -3.36 -19.35
C PHE A 26 -19.94 -2.37 -18.46
N TYR A 27 -19.29 -1.24 -18.17
CA TYR A 27 -19.94 -0.16 -17.45
C TYR A 27 -20.91 0.62 -18.31
N GLY A 28 -22.20 0.37 -18.12
CA GLY A 28 -23.30 1.06 -18.82
C GLY A 28 -23.72 2.40 -18.20
N GLY A 29 -22.86 3.04 -17.40
CA GLY A 29 -23.18 4.29 -16.71
C GLY A 29 -23.16 5.54 -17.60
N SER A 30 -23.75 6.62 -17.10
CA SER A 30 -23.84 7.90 -17.82
C SER A 30 -22.45 8.53 -18.03
N THR A 31 -22.29 9.23 -19.14
CA THR A 31 -21.08 9.97 -19.55
C THR A 31 -20.61 11.04 -18.57
N GLY A 32 -21.33 11.32 -17.47
CA GLY A 32 -20.97 12.28 -16.44
C GLY A 32 -19.85 11.84 -15.49
N ARG A 33 -19.34 10.60 -15.62
CA ARG A 33 -18.18 10.07 -14.85
C ARG A 33 -16.97 9.82 -15.75
N ILE A 34 -16.61 10.78 -16.56
CA ILE A 34 -15.60 10.63 -17.63
C ILE A 34 -14.24 10.17 -17.09
N SER A 35 -13.78 10.61 -15.92
CA SER A 35 -12.50 10.20 -15.32
C SER A 35 -12.51 8.72 -14.90
N ASN A 36 -13.66 8.21 -14.44
CA ASN A 36 -13.79 6.82 -14.00
C ASN A 36 -14.09 5.89 -15.18
N THR A 37 -14.74 6.38 -16.23
CA THR A 37 -15.02 5.61 -17.44
C THR A 37 -13.73 5.25 -18.21
N GLY A 38 -12.71 6.07 -18.17
CA GLY A 38 -11.40 5.78 -18.77
C GLY A 38 -10.79 4.50 -18.22
N LEU A 39 -10.78 4.34 -16.90
CA LEU A 39 -10.23 3.15 -16.22
C LEU A 39 -11.03 1.88 -16.54
N ILE A 40 -12.36 1.95 -16.48
CA ILE A 40 -13.25 0.80 -16.75
C ILE A 40 -13.23 0.37 -18.21
N CYS A 41 -13.14 1.32 -19.12
CA CYS A 41 -13.17 1.05 -20.55
C CYS A 41 -11.80 0.85 -21.19
N ASN A 42 -10.74 0.68 -20.38
CA ASN A 42 -9.34 0.54 -20.87
C ASN A 42 -8.91 1.69 -21.81
N ASN A 43 -9.46 2.88 -21.60
CA ASN A 43 -9.15 4.08 -22.36
C ASN A 43 -8.47 5.15 -21.48
N THR A 44 -7.58 4.71 -20.61
CA THR A 44 -6.85 5.55 -19.68
C THR A 44 -5.69 6.24 -20.36
N THR A 45 -5.51 7.51 -20.10
CA THR A 45 -4.36 8.30 -20.53
C THR A 45 -3.45 8.64 -19.36
N THR A 46 -2.21 9.01 -19.62
CA THR A 46 -1.27 9.47 -18.60
C THR A 46 -1.70 10.77 -17.93
N SER A 47 -2.70 11.46 -18.48
CA SER A 47 -3.25 12.71 -17.95
C SER A 47 -4.49 12.50 -17.08
N ASP A 48 -4.95 11.27 -16.90
CA ASP A 48 -6.16 11.01 -16.11
C ASP A 48 -5.93 11.32 -14.64
N ALA A 49 -6.81 12.16 -14.10
CA ALA A 49 -6.75 12.60 -12.71
C ALA A 49 -6.86 11.42 -11.74
N ALA A 50 -7.65 10.39 -12.03
CA ALA A 50 -7.79 9.20 -11.19
C ALA A 50 -6.47 8.47 -11.05
N VAL A 51 -5.69 8.31 -12.13
CA VAL A 51 -4.34 7.67 -12.11
C VAL A 51 -3.37 8.51 -11.29
N THR A 52 -3.31 9.81 -11.54
CA THR A 52 -2.43 10.73 -10.81
C THR A 52 -2.77 10.77 -9.33
N ASN A 53 -4.05 10.85 -8.99
CA ASN A 53 -4.50 10.93 -7.61
C ASN A 53 -4.25 9.63 -6.84
N LEU A 54 -4.42 8.48 -7.46
CA LEU A 54 -4.05 7.19 -6.84
C LEU A 54 -2.56 7.11 -6.55
N TRP A 55 -1.71 7.47 -7.52
CA TRP A 55 -0.26 7.56 -7.33
C TRP A 55 0.12 8.44 -6.14
N LEU A 56 -0.40 9.66 -6.10
CA LEU A 56 -0.14 10.61 -5.01
C LEU A 56 -0.62 10.09 -3.66
N ASN A 57 -1.80 9.47 -3.61
CA ASN A 57 -2.33 8.90 -2.37
C ASN A 57 -1.46 7.77 -1.84
N LEU A 58 -0.99 6.86 -2.69
CA LEU A 58 -0.13 5.75 -2.30
C LEU A 58 1.22 6.25 -1.76
N TYR A 59 1.86 7.19 -2.44
CA TYR A 59 3.10 7.79 -1.95
C TYR A 59 2.93 8.62 -0.69
N ASN A 60 1.81 9.31 -0.51
CA ASN A 60 1.46 9.97 0.75
C ASN A 60 1.32 8.96 1.90
N GLY A 61 0.75 7.80 1.62
CA GLY A 61 0.65 6.70 2.60
C GLY A 61 2.03 6.18 3.01
N ILE A 62 2.93 5.99 2.05
CA ILE A 62 4.31 5.56 2.26
C ILE A 62 5.08 6.62 3.06
N GLU A 63 4.99 7.89 2.68
CA GLU A 63 5.65 9.00 3.38
C GLU A 63 5.23 9.06 4.85
N ARG A 64 3.93 9.00 5.12
CA ARG A 64 3.39 8.97 6.49
C ARG A 64 3.87 7.76 7.28
N ALA A 65 4.04 6.61 6.63
CA ALA A 65 4.57 5.42 7.28
C ALA A 65 6.05 5.59 7.61
N ASN A 66 6.84 6.12 6.69
CA ASN A 66 8.27 6.41 6.91
C ASN A 66 8.45 7.38 8.08
N MET A 67 7.79 8.55 8.03
CA MET A 67 7.85 9.54 9.13
C MET A 67 7.45 8.92 10.47
N PHE A 68 6.39 8.11 10.49
CA PHE A 68 5.93 7.47 11.71
C PHE A 68 6.95 6.48 12.26
N LEU A 69 7.54 5.64 11.41
CA LEU A 69 8.54 4.66 11.81
C LEU A 69 9.83 5.30 12.32
N GLU A 70 10.22 6.45 11.78
CA GLU A 70 11.37 7.24 12.24
C GLU A 70 11.15 7.87 13.62
N GLN A 71 9.92 8.24 13.95
CA GLN A 71 9.61 9.03 15.15
C GLN A 71 9.05 8.21 16.31
N ILE A 72 8.47 7.04 16.06
CA ILE A 72 7.73 6.29 17.09
C ILE A 72 8.60 5.89 18.30
N ASP A 73 9.88 5.66 18.09
CA ASP A 73 10.80 5.29 19.17
C ASP A 73 11.03 6.43 20.16
N ASN A 74 10.86 7.66 19.72
CA ASN A 74 11.03 8.86 20.52
C ASN A 74 9.76 9.27 21.29
N VAL A 75 8.65 8.56 21.13
CA VAL A 75 7.37 8.90 21.80
C VAL A 75 7.46 8.51 23.29
N PRO A 76 7.41 9.48 24.23
CA PRO A 76 7.49 9.17 25.64
C PRO A 76 6.20 8.52 26.17
N GLY A 77 6.32 7.69 27.21
CA GLY A 77 5.18 7.11 27.91
C GLY A 77 4.43 6.00 27.15
N MET A 78 4.90 5.60 25.99
CA MET A 78 4.32 4.48 25.23
C MET A 78 4.93 3.15 25.71
N SER A 79 4.08 2.15 25.98
CA SER A 79 4.57 0.81 26.29
C SER A 79 5.24 0.14 25.09
N ASP A 80 6.24 -0.71 25.33
CA ASP A 80 6.95 -1.44 24.25
C ASP A 80 6.00 -2.30 23.43
N LYS A 81 5.03 -2.94 24.08
CA LYS A 81 3.97 -3.71 23.39
C LYS A 81 3.19 -2.84 22.40
N SER A 82 2.74 -1.66 22.82
CA SER A 82 2.00 -0.75 21.94
C SER A 82 2.89 -0.20 20.83
N ARG A 83 4.14 0.12 21.15
CA ARG A 83 5.13 0.59 20.19
C ARG A 83 5.37 -0.44 19.09
N LEU A 84 5.60 -1.69 19.48
CA LEU A 84 5.80 -2.80 18.54
C LEU A 84 4.57 -3.02 17.67
N GLN A 85 3.37 -3.02 18.26
CA GLN A 85 2.13 -3.15 17.51
C GLN A 85 1.98 -2.06 16.45
N TYR A 86 2.19 -0.80 16.81
CA TYR A 86 2.03 0.31 15.88
C TYR A 86 3.11 0.33 14.79
N LYS A 87 4.35 -0.08 15.12
CA LYS A 87 5.40 -0.29 14.13
C LYS A 87 5.00 -1.35 13.10
N SER A 88 4.51 -2.48 13.58
CA SER A 88 4.12 -3.59 12.70
C SER A 88 2.94 -3.22 11.79
N GLU A 89 1.96 -2.48 12.31
CA GLU A 89 0.88 -1.95 11.48
C GLU A 89 1.38 -0.94 10.43
N ALA A 90 2.30 -0.07 10.80
CA ALA A 90 2.87 0.91 9.88
C ALA A 90 3.71 0.25 8.77
N ARG A 91 4.51 -0.76 9.11
CA ARG A 91 5.28 -1.57 8.15
C ARG A 91 4.35 -2.30 7.19
N PHE A 92 3.34 -2.98 7.71
CA PHE A 92 2.36 -3.66 6.87
C PHE A 92 1.68 -2.69 5.88
N LEU A 93 1.21 -1.54 6.35
CA LEU A 93 0.54 -0.56 5.49
C LEU A 93 1.49 0.02 4.44
N ARG A 94 2.75 0.30 4.79
CA ARG A 94 3.77 0.73 3.84
C ARG A 94 3.98 -0.32 2.74
N ALA A 95 4.14 -1.57 3.12
CA ALA A 95 4.27 -2.68 2.19
C ALA A 95 3.03 -2.83 1.30
N PHE A 96 1.85 -2.66 1.85
CA PHE A 96 0.58 -2.71 1.11
C PHE A 96 0.47 -1.59 0.06
N TYR A 97 0.90 -0.37 0.38
CA TYR A 97 0.94 0.73 -0.60
C TYR A 97 1.94 0.45 -1.72
N TYR A 98 3.12 -0.08 -1.40
CA TYR A 98 4.06 -0.52 -2.43
C TYR A 98 3.53 -1.68 -3.27
N PHE A 99 2.83 -2.63 -2.67
CA PHE A 99 2.20 -3.72 -3.42
C PHE A 99 1.19 -3.20 -4.45
N THR A 100 0.36 -2.24 -4.07
CA THR A 100 -0.56 -1.60 -5.01
C THR A 100 0.18 -0.84 -6.12
N LEU A 101 1.27 -0.13 -5.79
CA LEU A 101 2.09 0.57 -6.77
C LEU A 101 2.68 -0.39 -7.80
N VAL A 102 3.33 -1.47 -7.37
CA VAL A 102 3.96 -2.42 -8.31
C VAL A 102 2.95 -3.17 -9.16
N GLN A 103 1.74 -3.45 -8.63
CA GLN A 103 0.66 -4.04 -9.42
C GLN A 103 0.18 -3.12 -10.55
N CYS A 104 0.12 -1.80 -10.32
CA CYS A 104 -0.40 -0.85 -11.27
C CYS A 104 0.66 -0.30 -12.24
N TRP A 105 1.91 -0.15 -11.79
CA TRP A 105 2.96 0.55 -12.56
C TRP A 105 4.26 -0.24 -12.76
N GLY A 106 4.38 -1.45 -12.21
CA GLY A 106 5.62 -2.21 -12.29
C GLY A 106 6.75 -1.56 -11.48
N ASP A 107 7.86 -1.24 -12.15
CA ASP A 107 8.97 -0.53 -11.52
C ASP A 107 8.57 0.88 -11.10
N VAL A 108 8.85 1.22 -9.85
CA VAL A 108 8.48 2.53 -9.26
C VAL A 108 9.61 3.08 -8.40
N PRO A 109 9.65 4.40 -8.14
CA PRO A 109 10.56 4.98 -7.16
C PRO A 109 10.40 4.32 -5.79
N PHE A 110 11.49 3.85 -5.21
CA PHE A 110 11.49 3.13 -3.94
C PHE A 110 12.28 3.87 -2.88
N LYS A 111 11.64 4.16 -1.74
CA LYS A 111 12.26 4.82 -0.60
C LYS A 111 11.69 4.30 0.71
N THR A 112 12.55 4.12 1.69
CA THR A 112 12.19 3.65 3.04
C THR A 112 12.38 4.71 4.12
N GLU A 113 12.84 5.89 3.71
CA GLU A 113 13.03 7.06 4.56
C GLU A 113 12.05 8.17 4.18
N SER A 114 11.69 9.01 5.14
CA SER A 114 10.86 10.17 4.88
C SER A 114 11.60 11.22 4.05
N THR A 115 10.86 12.06 3.37
CA THR A 115 11.41 13.22 2.65
C THR A 115 12.13 14.17 3.63
N TYR A 116 11.63 14.27 4.86
CA TYR A 116 12.25 15.08 5.91
C TYR A 116 13.64 14.57 6.29
N SER A 117 13.79 13.25 6.52
CA SER A 117 15.07 12.65 6.91
C SER A 117 16.08 12.61 5.77
N SER A 118 15.62 12.37 4.55
CA SER A 118 16.51 12.32 3.38
C SER A 118 16.96 13.71 2.90
N GLY A 119 16.37 14.78 3.43
CA GLY A 119 16.66 16.16 2.99
C GLY A 119 16.24 16.47 1.54
N THR A 120 15.61 15.52 0.87
CA THR A 120 15.19 15.65 -0.53
C THR A 120 13.74 16.08 -0.61
N VAL A 121 13.50 17.36 -0.75
CA VAL A 121 12.17 17.92 -1.00
C VAL A 121 11.70 17.63 -2.42
N THR A 122 12.61 17.31 -3.32
CA THR A 122 12.29 17.03 -4.73
C THR A 122 12.76 15.64 -5.11
N ASN A 123 11.82 14.72 -5.23
CA ASN A 123 12.06 13.36 -5.74
C ASN A 123 12.33 13.33 -7.26
N LYS A 124 12.81 14.41 -7.86
CA LYS A 124 13.04 14.49 -9.31
C LYS A 124 14.06 13.48 -9.81
N ASP A 125 14.92 13.00 -8.90
CA ASP A 125 16.06 12.17 -9.27
C ASP A 125 16.02 10.74 -8.68
N ILE A 126 14.89 10.32 -8.09
CA ILE A 126 14.75 8.94 -7.64
C ILE A 126 14.38 8.08 -8.85
N ALA A 127 15.34 7.32 -9.32
CA ALA A 127 15.12 6.35 -10.39
C ALA A 127 14.09 5.28 -9.99
N ARG A 128 13.44 4.69 -10.96
CA ARG A 128 12.60 3.52 -10.73
C ARG A 128 13.46 2.36 -10.25
N THR A 129 12.98 1.64 -9.27
CA THR A 129 13.59 0.43 -8.74
C THR A 129 12.87 -0.77 -9.34
N ASP A 130 13.62 -1.81 -9.69
CA ASP A 130 13.08 -3.08 -10.18
C ASP A 130 12.00 -3.62 -9.23
N LYS A 131 10.86 -3.98 -9.77
CA LYS A 131 9.70 -4.48 -9.03
C LYS A 131 10.05 -5.69 -8.14
N ASN A 132 10.98 -6.55 -8.56
CA ASN A 132 11.37 -7.72 -7.77
C ASN A 132 12.11 -7.34 -6.49
N VAL A 133 12.87 -6.25 -6.49
CA VAL A 133 13.48 -5.70 -5.27
C VAL A 133 12.38 -5.21 -4.34
N ILE A 134 11.37 -4.55 -4.88
CA ILE A 134 10.23 -4.04 -4.10
C ILE A 134 9.37 -5.20 -3.57
N TYR A 135 9.12 -6.25 -4.36
CA TYR A 135 8.42 -7.44 -3.88
C TYR A 135 9.15 -8.13 -2.71
N LYS A 136 10.47 -8.27 -2.78
CA LYS A 136 11.26 -8.80 -1.65
C LYS A 136 11.08 -7.95 -0.38
N PHE A 137 11.08 -6.64 -0.52
CA PHE A 137 10.82 -5.73 0.59
C PHE A 137 9.39 -5.90 1.14
N ILE A 138 8.38 -5.96 0.26
CA ILE A 138 6.97 -6.14 0.66
C ILE A 138 6.80 -7.42 1.49
N VAL A 139 7.33 -8.53 0.99
CA VAL A 139 7.28 -9.83 1.68
C VAL A 139 7.93 -9.72 3.05
N LYS A 140 9.16 -9.22 3.12
CA LYS A 140 9.90 -9.04 4.37
C LYS A 140 9.14 -8.20 5.40
N GLU A 141 8.61 -7.04 5.01
CA GLU A 141 7.87 -6.16 5.91
C GLU A 141 6.59 -6.82 6.45
N MET A 142 5.87 -7.57 5.62
CA MET A 142 4.65 -8.25 6.03
C MET A 142 4.93 -9.48 6.91
N GLU A 143 5.97 -10.26 6.60
CA GLU A 143 6.41 -11.41 7.42
C GLU A 143 6.86 -10.97 8.80
N GLU A 144 7.77 -9.99 8.88
CA GLU A 144 8.26 -9.45 10.15
C GLU A 144 7.13 -8.83 10.99
N ALA A 145 6.14 -8.18 10.36
CA ALA A 145 5.01 -7.62 11.08
C ALA A 145 4.09 -8.69 11.70
N ALA A 146 3.93 -9.83 11.02
CA ALA A 146 3.04 -10.93 11.42
C ALA A 146 3.75 -12.06 12.19
N ASP A 147 5.06 -12.00 12.32
CA ASP A 147 5.85 -13.01 13.01
C ASP A 147 5.33 -13.27 14.44
N GLU A 148 5.37 -14.53 14.87
CA GLU A 148 4.78 -14.93 16.15
C GLU A 148 5.60 -14.44 17.36
N GLU A 149 6.92 -14.35 17.23
CA GLU A 149 7.83 -14.01 18.31
C GLU A 149 8.22 -12.54 18.31
N THR A 150 8.49 -11.99 17.15
CA THR A 150 9.07 -10.65 16.97
C THR A 150 8.10 -9.63 16.40
N GLY A 151 6.99 -10.08 15.82
CA GLY A 151 5.96 -9.22 15.24
C GLY A 151 5.01 -8.64 16.28
N GLY A 152 4.45 -7.47 15.98
CA GLY A 152 3.54 -6.77 16.89
C GLY A 152 2.06 -6.80 16.46
N LEU A 153 1.73 -7.41 15.32
CA LEU A 153 0.34 -7.51 14.90
C LEU A 153 -0.44 -8.43 15.84
N LEU A 154 -1.61 -7.97 16.26
CA LEU A 154 -2.48 -8.76 17.13
C LEU A 154 -3.25 -9.82 16.33
N SER A 155 -3.52 -10.95 16.97
CA SER A 155 -4.53 -11.87 16.48
C SER A 155 -5.91 -11.24 16.58
N ALA A 156 -6.79 -11.45 15.60
CA ALA A 156 -8.17 -10.98 15.64
C ALA A 156 -8.99 -11.60 16.80
N ARG A 157 -8.46 -12.63 17.47
CA ARG A 157 -9.05 -13.27 18.64
C ARG A 157 -8.62 -12.68 19.97
N GLU A 158 -7.61 -11.82 19.97
CA GLU A 158 -7.13 -11.17 21.21
C GLU A 158 -8.13 -10.12 21.69
N LEU A 159 -8.35 -10.06 23.01
CA LEU A 159 -9.26 -9.09 23.64
C LEU A 159 -8.85 -7.63 23.40
N SER A 160 -7.56 -7.38 23.17
CA SER A 160 -7.02 -6.05 22.89
C SER A 160 -7.13 -5.64 21.42
N TYR A 161 -7.52 -6.57 20.53
CA TYR A 161 -7.71 -6.28 19.11
C TYR A 161 -8.91 -5.36 18.89
N LYS A 162 -8.73 -4.36 18.07
CA LYS A 162 -9.81 -3.43 17.69
C LYS A 162 -10.20 -3.70 16.22
N PRO A 163 -11.46 -4.01 15.93
CA PRO A 163 -11.93 -4.19 14.55
C PRO A 163 -11.56 -3.01 13.65
N GLY A 164 -11.20 -3.29 12.42
CA GLY A 164 -10.74 -2.29 11.46
C GLY A 164 -9.23 -2.03 11.47
N ARG A 165 -8.48 -2.62 12.40
CA ARG A 165 -7.01 -2.60 12.39
C ARG A 165 -6.44 -3.85 11.70
N ILE A 166 -5.18 -3.77 11.28
CA ILE A 166 -4.49 -4.91 10.69
C ILE A 166 -4.27 -5.98 11.76
N SER A 167 -4.67 -7.22 11.45
CA SER A 167 -4.42 -8.40 12.27
C SER A 167 -3.38 -9.31 11.63
N LYS A 168 -2.84 -10.28 12.38
CA LYS A 168 -1.97 -11.33 11.84
C LYS A 168 -2.62 -12.08 10.67
N SER A 169 -3.89 -12.43 10.79
CA SER A 169 -4.62 -13.13 9.72
C SER A 169 -4.78 -12.26 8.46
N THR A 170 -4.94 -10.94 8.62
CA THR A 170 -4.93 -10.00 7.48
C THR A 170 -3.57 -10.01 6.78
N ALA A 171 -2.47 -9.99 7.55
CA ALA A 171 -1.13 -10.00 6.98
C ALA A 171 -0.83 -11.30 6.24
N TRP A 172 -1.17 -12.46 6.80
CA TRP A 172 -0.98 -13.75 6.13
C TRP A 172 -1.84 -13.89 4.87
N GLY A 173 -3.08 -13.44 4.90
CA GLY A 173 -3.94 -13.43 3.71
C GLY A 173 -3.40 -12.52 2.60
N MET A 174 -2.86 -11.36 2.96
CA MET A 174 -2.24 -10.46 2.01
C MET A 174 -0.92 -11.02 1.46
N LEU A 175 -0.09 -11.64 2.30
CA LEU A 175 1.14 -12.32 1.86
C LEU A 175 0.85 -13.39 0.81
N ALA A 176 -0.17 -14.22 1.03
CA ALA A 176 -0.58 -15.22 0.04
C ALA A 176 -0.91 -14.56 -1.31
N ARG A 177 -1.62 -13.44 -1.29
CA ARG A 177 -1.92 -12.65 -2.49
C ARG A 177 -0.66 -12.08 -3.15
N VAL A 178 0.27 -11.53 -2.36
CA VAL A 178 1.54 -11.01 -2.86
C VAL A 178 2.33 -12.09 -3.57
N TYR A 179 2.47 -13.27 -2.97
CA TYR A 179 3.18 -14.39 -3.57
C TYR A 179 2.54 -14.88 -4.87
N LEU A 180 1.20 -14.95 -4.93
CA LEU A 180 0.48 -15.33 -6.15
C LEU A 180 0.74 -14.35 -7.30
N PHE A 181 0.70 -13.06 -7.02
CA PHE A 181 0.99 -12.03 -8.01
C PHE A 181 2.43 -12.08 -8.48
N TRP A 182 3.37 -12.11 -7.55
CA TRP A 182 4.79 -12.15 -7.86
C TRP A 182 5.18 -13.42 -8.64
N ALA A 183 4.69 -14.59 -8.24
CA ALA A 183 4.90 -15.84 -8.97
C ALA A 183 4.28 -15.82 -10.39
N GLY A 184 3.13 -15.17 -10.55
CA GLY A 184 2.46 -15.00 -11.84
C GLY A 184 3.26 -14.13 -12.80
N GLU A 185 3.93 -13.08 -12.30
CA GLU A 185 4.79 -12.23 -13.11
C GLU A 185 6.06 -12.93 -13.60
N HIS A 186 6.67 -13.76 -12.74
CA HIS A 186 7.86 -14.55 -13.13
C HIS A 186 7.60 -15.63 -14.18
N LYS A 187 6.36 -16.01 -14.41
CA LYS A 187 6.01 -16.98 -15.47
C LYS A 187 5.74 -16.34 -16.82
N ARG A 188 5.70 -15.01 -16.87
CA ARG A 188 5.45 -14.25 -18.12
C ARG A 188 6.73 -13.74 -18.77
N ASP A 189 7.83 -13.76 -18.06
CA ASP A 189 9.20 -13.42 -18.52
C ASP A 189 9.95 -14.72 -18.92
#